data_7acf5b9ca2091be1cd0c211a479a2ec0
#
_entry.id   7acf5b9ca2091be1cd0c211a479a2ec0
#
_cell.length_a   1.000
_cell.length_b   1.000
_cell.length_c   1.000
_cell.angle_alpha   90.00
_cell.angle_beta   90.00
_cell.angle_gamma   90.00
#
_symmetry.space_group_name_H-M   'P 1'
#
loop_
_entity.id
_entity.type
_entity.pdbx_description
1 polymer ?
#
loop_
_entity_poly.entity_id
_entity_poly.type
_entity_poly.pdbx_seq_one_letter_code
_entity_poly.pdbx_strand_id
1 'polypeptide(L)'
;MSDQFCRAGAGRQVCYRTDGDPSGTPLLLIAGLTLDLTSWPPTMVDGLVAQGFYVIRFDNRDVGRTTPAATPPPSLLRRALRRPRRDGYDLADMAGDAIAVLDHLGIGQAHVAGMSMGGMIAQTVAARYPARTSSLTSIFSTTGGKRVGQPAISTLLLLSNPGSRTRDEFIRKHVMLMSHLAGTGFPLDEAGAAEYAAGAWDRGLREAAGDGVARQINAIYKSGDRTVELGRISAPTLVIHGDSDRIVHPSGGRATAAAITGARHVTIAGMGHDLAPGVIDRLVELITNHIEQSLIAVIS
;
A
#
# COMPACT_ATOMS: atom_id res chain seq x y z
N MET A 1 7.96 -6.73 -17.84
CA MET A 1 6.66 -7.34 -18.24
C MET A 1 5.68 -6.26 -18.67
N SER A 2 4.66 -6.60 -19.48
CA SER A 2 3.66 -5.64 -19.97
C SER A 2 2.50 -5.50 -18.97
N ASP A 3 1.84 -4.34 -18.98
CA ASP A 3 0.60 -4.11 -18.21
C ASP A 3 -0.52 -4.98 -18.77
N GLN A 4 -1.27 -5.61 -17.86
CA GLN A 4 -2.45 -6.42 -18.13
C GLN A 4 -3.66 -5.77 -17.45
N PHE A 5 -4.86 -6.16 -17.84
CA PHE A 5 -6.08 -5.55 -17.34
C PHE A 5 -7.13 -6.63 -17.01
N CYS A 6 -7.81 -6.45 -15.88
CA CYS A 6 -8.98 -7.24 -15.51
C CYS A 6 -10.19 -6.34 -15.25
N ARG A 7 -11.38 -6.93 -15.18
CA ARG A 7 -12.60 -6.22 -14.80
C ARG A 7 -12.87 -6.37 -13.31
N ALA A 8 -13.12 -5.24 -12.65
CA ALA A 8 -13.62 -5.20 -11.27
C ALA A 8 -15.03 -4.63 -11.23
N GLY A 9 -15.62 -4.53 -10.04
CA GLY A 9 -16.99 -4.07 -9.84
C GLY A 9 -17.33 -2.78 -10.61
N ALA A 10 -18.58 -2.68 -11.08
CA ALA A 10 -19.11 -1.59 -11.91
C ALA A 10 -18.37 -1.38 -13.26
N GLY A 11 -17.76 -2.45 -13.81
CA GLY A 11 -17.10 -2.40 -15.12
C GLY A 11 -15.75 -1.66 -15.15
N ARG A 12 -15.16 -1.36 -13.98
CA ARG A 12 -13.83 -0.76 -13.89
C ARG A 12 -12.78 -1.71 -14.44
N GLN A 13 -11.83 -1.19 -15.21
CA GLN A 13 -10.61 -1.90 -15.57
C GLN A 13 -9.54 -1.63 -14.50
N VAL A 14 -8.96 -2.70 -13.95
CA VAL A 14 -7.82 -2.65 -13.04
C VAL A 14 -6.57 -3.10 -13.79
N CYS A 15 -5.56 -2.26 -13.81
CA CYS A 15 -4.24 -2.56 -14.37
C CYS A 15 -3.44 -3.38 -13.37
N TYR A 16 -2.83 -4.48 -13.81
CA TYR A 16 -1.98 -5.33 -12.98
C TYR A 16 -0.78 -5.87 -13.75
N ARG A 17 0.20 -6.37 -13.02
CA ARG A 17 1.35 -7.16 -13.52
C ARG A 17 1.57 -8.37 -12.63
N THR A 18 2.15 -9.40 -13.22
CA THR A 18 2.57 -10.60 -12.51
C THR A 18 4.05 -10.87 -12.80
N ASP A 19 4.80 -11.32 -11.81
CA ASP A 19 6.21 -11.66 -11.91
C ASP A 19 6.43 -13.03 -11.25
N GLY A 20 7.35 -13.84 -11.80
CA GLY A 20 7.62 -15.21 -11.34
C GLY A 20 6.80 -16.28 -12.05
N ASP A 21 6.91 -17.52 -11.55
CA ASP A 21 6.20 -18.68 -12.10
C ASP A 21 4.73 -18.67 -11.62
N PRO A 22 3.75 -18.77 -12.52
CA PRO A 22 2.33 -18.88 -12.15
C PRO A 22 1.99 -20.07 -11.23
N SER A 23 2.83 -21.11 -11.20
CA SER A 23 2.69 -22.23 -10.26
C SER A 23 3.27 -21.97 -8.87
N GLY A 24 3.98 -20.85 -8.70
CA GLY A 24 4.57 -20.44 -7.43
C GLY A 24 3.53 -19.98 -6.41
N THR A 25 3.97 -19.77 -5.17
CA THR A 25 3.09 -19.31 -4.08
C THR A 25 2.58 -17.89 -4.34
N PRO A 26 1.24 -17.67 -4.44
CA PRO A 26 0.67 -16.36 -4.78
C PRO A 26 0.91 -15.32 -3.69
N LEU A 27 1.52 -14.19 -4.05
CA LEU A 27 1.75 -13.04 -3.19
C LEU A 27 1.23 -11.76 -3.84
N LEU A 28 0.15 -11.21 -3.28
CA LEU A 28 -0.45 -9.96 -3.73
C LEU A 28 0.18 -8.77 -3.01
N LEU A 29 0.76 -7.83 -3.77
CA LEU A 29 1.38 -6.61 -3.27
C LEU A 29 0.48 -5.39 -3.53
N ILE A 30 0.11 -4.65 -2.48
CA ILE A 30 -0.80 -3.50 -2.55
C ILE A 30 -0.03 -2.22 -2.22
N ALA A 31 0.07 -1.32 -3.20
CA ALA A 31 0.80 -0.06 -3.10
C ALA A 31 0.08 0.99 -2.23
N GLY A 32 0.84 2.00 -1.78
CA GLY A 32 0.36 3.07 -0.93
C GLY A 32 -0.46 4.15 -1.63
N LEU A 33 -0.77 5.21 -0.89
CA LEU A 33 -1.47 6.40 -1.40
C LEU A 33 -0.69 7.02 -2.56
N THR A 34 -1.34 7.27 -3.69
CA THR A 34 -0.77 7.85 -4.93
C THR A 34 0.25 6.98 -5.66
N LEU A 35 0.62 5.85 -5.11
CA LEU A 35 1.64 4.96 -5.67
C LEU A 35 1.00 3.95 -6.61
N ASP A 36 1.58 3.77 -7.79
CA ASP A 36 1.18 2.76 -8.75
C ASP A 36 1.94 1.43 -8.53
N LEU A 37 1.64 0.42 -9.31
CA LEU A 37 2.24 -0.92 -9.21
C LEU A 37 3.77 -0.94 -9.42
N THR A 38 4.35 0.12 -10.00
CA THR A 38 5.80 0.24 -10.21
C THR A 38 6.54 0.81 -8.99
N SER A 39 5.80 1.24 -7.95
CA SER A 39 6.39 1.72 -6.69
C SER A 39 7.05 0.63 -5.84
N TRP A 40 6.78 -0.62 -6.14
CA TRP A 40 7.53 -1.73 -5.58
C TRP A 40 8.88 -1.85 -6.28
N PRO A 41 10.02 -1.62 -5.60
CA PRO A 41 11.33 -1.62 -6.24
C PRO A 41 11.58 -2.94 -6.98
N PRO A 42 12.19 -2.92 -8.19
CA PRO A 42 12.50 -4.12 -8.94
C PRO A 42 13.29 -5.14 -8.11
N THR A 43 14.27 -4.68 -7.33
CA THR A 43 15.08 -5.53 -6.45
C THR A 43 14.26 -6.28 -5.41
N MET A 44 13.18 -5.65 -4.89
CA MET A 44 12.27 -6.32 -3.96
C MET A 44 11.41 -7.37 -4.68
N VAL A 45 10.89 -7.03 -5.86
CA VAL A 45 10.08 -7.97 -6.66
C VAL A 45 10.91 -9.17 -7.08
N ASP A 46 12.12 -8.93 -7.60
CA ASP A 46 13.04 -9.98 -8.03
C ASP A 46 13.47 -10.85 -6.83
N GLY A 47 13.71 -10.24 -5.67
CA GLY A 47 14.01 -10.95 -4.43
C GLY A 47 12.88 -11.89 -4.00
N LEU A 48 11.63 -11.43 -4.06
CA LEU A 48 10.46 -12.26 -3.76
C LEU A 48 10.25 -13.38 -4.79
N VAL A 49 10.43 -13.09 -6.08
CA VAL A 49 10.38 -14.10 -7.15
C VAL A 49 11.45 -15.17 -6.95
N ALA A 50 12.68 -14.79 -6.55
CA ALA A 50 13.75 -15.72 -6.25
C ALA A 50 13.44 -16.65 -5.06
N GLN A 51 12.53 -16.26 -4.18
CA GLN A 51 12.00 -17.11 -3.08
C GLN A 51 10.82 -18.00 -3.52
N GLY A 52 10.50 -18.06 -4.82
CA GLY A 52 9.45 -18.93 -5.36
C GLY A 52 8.03 -18.32 -5.30
N PHE A 53 7.90 -17.01 -5.07
CA PHE A 53 6.60 -16.37 -5.09
C PHE A 53 6.15 -16.02 -6.51
N TYR A 54 4.85 -16.21 -6.78
CA TYR A 54 4.16 -15.60 -7.89
C TYR A 54 3.65 -14.24 -7.43
N VAL A 55 4.40 -13.19 -7.76
CA VAL A 55 4.16 -11.82 -7.28
C VAL A 55 3.14 -11.13 -8.17
N ILE A 56 2.05 -10.65 -7.57
CA ILE A 56 0.95 -9.95 -8.24
C ILE A 56 0.92 -8.51 -7.74
N ARG A 57 0.96 -7.54 -8.63
CA ARG A 57 0.91 -6.09 -8.32
C ARG A 57 -0.15 -5.43 -9.16
N PHE A 58 -0.87 -4.47 -8.61
CA PHE A 58 -1.91 -3.75 -9.36
C PHE A 58 -1.95 -2.27 -9.00
N ASP A 59 -2.49 -1.47 -9.92
CA ASP A 59 -2.76 -0.06 -9.69
C ASP A 59 -4.07 0.08 -8.92
N ASN A 60 -4.02 0.70 -7.75
CA ASN A 60 -5.21 1.06 -6.99
C ASN A 60 -6.11 2.02 -7.80
N ARG A 61 -7.36 2.20 -7.37
CA ARG A 61 -8.26 3.23 -7.94
C ARG A 61 -7.58 4.59 -7.94
N ASP A 62 -7.76 5.34 -9.01
CA ASP A 62 -7.26 6.71 -9.18
C ASP A 62 -5.73 6.85 -9.30
N VAL A 63 -5.02 5.77 -9.59
CA VAL A 63 -3.58 5.80 -9.91
C VAL A 63 -3.25 4.93 -11.12
N GLY A 64 -2.11 5.23 -11.75
CA GLY A 64 -1.55 4.48 -12.85
C GLY A 64 -2.51 4.38 -14.04
N ARG A 65 -2.75 3.14 -14.47
CA ARG A 65 -3.61 2.82 -15.63
C ARG A 65 -4.96 2.19 -15.26
N THR A 66 -5.25 2.09 -13.97
CA THR A 66 -6.59 1.67 -13.51
C THR A 66 -7.61 2.77 -13.80
N THR A 67 -8.81 2.39 -14.27
CA THR A 67 -9.89 3.34 -14.58
C THR A 67 -10.18 4.24 -13.38
N PRO A 68 -10.07 5.57 -13.52
CA PRO A 68 -10.39 6.51 -12.45
C PRO A 68 -11.85 6.40 -11.99
N ALA A 69 -12.10 6.77 -10.73
CA ALA A 69 -13.45 6.84 -10.21
C ALA A 69 -14.21 8.03 -10.82
N ALA A 70 -15.47 7.81 -11.19
CA ALA A 70 -16.34 8.86 -11.76
C ALA A 70 -16.88 9.85 -10.72
N THR A 71 -16.82 9.52 -9.42
CA THR A 71 -17.30 10.39 -8.35
C THR A 71 -16.43 11.64 -8.21
N PRO A 72 -17.04 12.84 -8.03
CA PRO A 72 -16.28 14.05 -7.79
C PRO A 72 -15.39 13.94 -6.55
N PRO A 73 -14.20 14.61 -6.53
CA PRO A 73 -13.37 14.66 -5.33
C PRO A 73 -14.07 15.43 -4.19
N PRO A 74 -13.70 15.21 -2.93
CA PRO A 74 -14.19 16.03 -1.82
C PRO A 74 -13.68 17.47 -1.95
N SER A 75 -14.51 18.47 -1.66
CA SER A 75 -14.11 19.87 -1.63
C SER A 75 -12.99 20.12 -0.61
N LEU A 76 -12.21 21.17 -0.81
CA LEU A 76 -11.13 21.58 0.12
C LEU A 76 -11.63 21.72 1.56
N LEU A 77 -12.82 22.30 1.75
CA LEU A 77 -13.43 22.44 3.08
C LEU A 77 -13.73 21.07 3.73
N ARG A 78 -14.26 20.11 2.96
CA ARG A 78 -14.49 18.75 3.46
C ARG A 78 -13.21 18.06 3.85
N ARG A 79 -12.14 18.24 3.05
CA ARG A 79 -10.81 17.68 3.33
C ARG A 79 -10.22 18.26 4.63
N ALA A 80 -10.27 19.60 4.77
CA ALA A 80 -9.78 20.28 5.97
C ALA A 80 -10.52 19.84 7.24
N LEU A 81 -11.84 19.65 7.15
CA LEU A 81 -12.70 19.21 8.25
C LEU A 81 -12.71 17.68 8.43
N ARG A 82 -11.96 16.92 7.64
CA ARG A 82 -11.97 15.44 7.61
C ARG A 82 -13.40 14.86 7.52
N ARG A 83 -14.28 15.53 6.72
CA ARG A 83 -15.66 15.11 6.48
C ARG A 83 -15.77 14.43 5.11
N PRO A 84 -15.69 13.10 5.04
CA PRO A 84 -15.70 12.39 3.77
C PRO A 84 -17.02 12.54 3.04
N ARG A 85 -16.98 12.40 1.70
CA ARG A 85 -18.18 12.25 0.87
C ARG A 85 -18.74 10.84 1.09
N ARG A 86 -20.05 10.73 1.27
CA ARG A 86 -20.73 9.43 1.48
C ARG A 86 -20.80 8.61 0.18
N ASP A 87 -20.92 9.28 -0.96
CA ASP A 87 -21.01 8.70 -2.30
C ASP A 87 -19.64 8.35 -2.93
N GLY A 88 -18.53 8.72 -2.29
CA GLY A 88 -17.18 8.26 -2.68
C GLY A 88 -16.94 6.81 -2.26
N TYR A 89 -15.98 6.15 -2.90
CA TYR A 89 -15.52 4.82 -2.50
C TYR A 89 -14.79 4.86 -1.14
N ASP A 90 -14.60 3.67 -0.55
CA ASP A 90 -13.84 3.46 0.68
C ASP A 90 -12.79 2.34 0.52
N LEU A 91 -12.10 1.98 1.60
CA LEU A 91 -11.08 0.93 1.57
C LEU A 91 -11.67 -0.47 1.31
N ALA A 92 -12.95 -0.68 1.63
CA ALA A 92 -13.63 -1.94 1.31
C ALA A 92 -13.87 -2.09 -0.19
N ASP A 93 -14.22 -1.01 -0.86
CA ASP A 93 -14.30 -0.99 -2.32
C ASP A 93 -12.95 -1.29 -2.99
N MET A 94 -11.85 -0.76 -2.42
CA MET A 94 -10.48 -1.01 -2.91
C MET A 94 -10.04 -2.46 -2.61
N ALA A 95 -10.44 -3.01 -1.49
CA ALA A 95 -10.24 -4.43 -1.17
C ALA A 95 -10.98 -5.33 -2.18
N GLY A 96 -12.18 -4.95 -2.60
CA GLY A 96 -12.92 -5.63 -3.66
C GLY A 96 -12.18 -5.64 -5.01
N ASP A 97 -11.47 -4.56 -5.36
CA ASP A 97 -10.64 -4.54 -6.58
C ASP A 97 -9.46 -5.52 -6.47
N ALA A 98 -8.82 -5.61 -5.30
CA ALA A 98 -7.76 -6.58 -5.04
C ALA A 98 -8.25 -8.03 -5.21
N ILE A 99 -9.44 -8.34 -4.71
CA ILE A 99 -10.07 -9.66 -4.90
C ILE A 99 -10.42 -9.91 -6.36
N ALA A 100 -10.90 -8.90 -7.10
CA ALA A 100 -11.22 -9.06 -8.52
C ALA A 100 -9.98 -9.40 -9.38
N VAL A 101 -8.78 -8.90 -9.00
CA VAL A 101 -7.51 -9.30 -9.64
C VAL A 101 -7.23 -10.77 -9.37
N LEU A 102 -7.39 -11.26 -8.13
CA LEU A 102 -7.20 -12.66 -7.79
C LEU A 102 -8.21 -13.56 -8.51
N ASP A 103 -9.48 -13.14 -8.60
CA ASP A 103 -10.54 -13.89 -9.30
C ASP A 103 -10.23 -14.01 -10.79
N HIS A 104 -9.74 -12.92 -11.42
CA HIS A 104 -9.36 -12.92 -12.83
C HIS A 104 -8.21 -13.89 -13.11
N LEU A 105 -7.27 -14.03 -12.18
CA LEU A 105 -6.13 -14.93 -12.28
C LEU A 105 -6.47 -16.38 -11.87
N GLY A 106 -7.71 -16.66 -11.43
CA GLY A 106 -8.11 -17.98 -10.95
C GLY A 106 -7.48 -18.37 -9.60
N ILE A 107 -7.00 -17.38 -8.83
CA ILE A 107 -6.33 -17.61 -7.55
C ILE A 107 -7.36 -17.62 -6.43
N GLY A 108 -7.57 -18.79 -5.83
CA GLY A 108 -8.51 -18.98 -4.74
C GLY A 108 -8.09 -18.31 -3.43
N GLN A 109 -6.81 -18.32 -3.11
CA GLN A 109 -6.24 -17.77 -1.89
C GLN A 109 -4.81 -17.25 -2.15
N ALA A 110 -4.42 -16.13 -1.52
CA ALA A 110 -3.09 -15.55 -1.65
C ALA A 110 -2.55 -15.04 -0.31
N HIS A 111 -1.24 -14.95 -0.18
CA HIS A 111 -0.59 -14.10 0.82
C HIS A 111 -0.74 -12.64 0.39
N VAL A 112 -1.05 -11.74 1.32
CA VAL A 112 -1.34 -10.33 1.01
C VAL A 112 -0.36 -9.44 1.77
N ALA A 113 0.41 -8.66 1.06
CA ALA A 113 1.29 -7.65 1.64
C ALA A 113 0.91 -6.26 1.13
N GLY A 114 0.87 -5.27 2.02
CA GLY A 114 0.54 -3.91 1.64
C GLY A 114 1.33 -2.89 2.43
N MET A 115 1.69 -1.79 1.77
CA MET A 115 2.43 -0.68 2.37
C MET A 115 1.54 0.55 2.54
N SER A 116 1.63 1.25 3.68
CA SER A 116 0.93 2.51 3.95
C SER A 116 -0.60 2.37 3.78
N MET A 117 -1.25 3.14 2.89
CA MET A 117 -2.64 2.93 2.51
C MET A 117 -2.89 1.52 1.96
N GLY A 118 -1.95 0.96 1.20
CA GLY A 118 -2.04 -0.44 0.75
C GLY A 118 -2.04 -1.44 1.90
N GLY A 119 -1.35 -1.14 3.01
CA GLY A 119 -1.46 -1.90 4.25
C GLY A 119 -2.87 -1.81 4.86
N MET A 120 -3.52 -0.64 4.81
CA MET A 120 -4.92 -0.51 5.24
C MET A 120 -5.86 -1.34 4.36
N ILE A 121 -5.62 -1.37 3.03
CA ILE A 121 -6.39 -2.20 2.08
C ILE A 121 -6.15 -3.68 2.36
N ALA A 122 -4.89 -4.11 2.53
CA ALA A 122 -4.52 -5.49 2.85
C ALA A 122 -5.18 -5.97 4.15
N GLN A 123 -5.18 -5.15 5.20
CA GLN A 123 -5.90 -5.39 6.44
C GLN A 123 -7.40 -5.57 6.19
N THR A 124 -8.01 -4.74 5.33
CA THR A 124 -9.43 -4.82 4.98
C THR A 124 -9.72 -6.09 4.15
N VAL A 125 -8.81 -6.50 3.25
CA VAL A 125 -8.88 -7.79 2.54
C VAL A 125 -8.88 -8.94 3.55
N ALA A 126 -7.93 -8.98 4.47
CA ALA A 126 -7.82 -10.06 5.46
C ALA A 126 -9.04 -10.14 6.40
N ALA A 127 -9.61 -8.97 6.78
CA ALA A 127 -10.77 -8.92 7.66
C ALA A 127 -12.09 -9.31 6.99
N ARG A 128 -12.26 -8.95 5.71
CA ARG A 128 -13.54 -9.14 4.97
C ARG A 128 -13.56 -10.37 4.08
N TYR A 129 -12.39 -10.84 3.68
CA TYR A 129 -12.22 -12.00 2.79
C TYR A 129 -11.27 -13.04 3.43
N PRO A 130 -11.57 -13.55 4.64
CA PRO A 130 -10.66 -14.44 5.37
C PRO A 130 -10.34 -15.73 4.58
N ALA A 131 -11.30 -16.26 3.82
CA ALA A 131 -11.09 -17.45 2.97
C ALA A 131 -10.18 -17.17 1.75
N ARG A 132 -9.87 -15.91 1.46
CA ARG A 132 -9.04 -15.49 0.32
C ARG A 132 -7.62 -15.07 0.77
N THR A 133 -7.34 -15.06 2.08
CA THR A 133 -6.11 -14.54 2.68
C THR A 133 -5.38 -15.64 3.44
N SER A 134 -4.24 -16.11 2.91
CA SER A 134 -3.38 -17.10 3.56
C SER A 134 -2.57 -16.49 4.71
N SER A 135 -2.03 -15.30 4.52
CA SER A 135 -1.39 -14.48 5.56
C SER A 135 -1.44 -13.00 5.20
N LEU A 136 -1.26 -12.14 6.20
CA LEU A 136 -1.21 -10.69 6.05
C LEU A 136 0.17 -10.16 6.45
N THR A 137 0.78 -9.32 5.59
CA THR A 137 1.91 -8.47 5.95
C THR A 137 1.51 -6.99 5.80
N SER A 138 1.53 -6.25 6.91
CA SER A 138 1.19 -4.83 6.96
C SER A 138 2.43 -3.99 7.21
N ILE A 139 2.88 -3.22 6.20
CA ILE A 139 4.13 -2.46 6.24
C ILE A 139 3.81 -0.97 6.46
N PHE A 140 4.42 -0.32 7.47
CA PHE A 140 4.28 1.08 7.89
C PHE A 140 2.85 1.64 7.71
N SER A 141 1.86 0.92 8.25
CA SER A 141 0.45 1.23 8.14
C SER A 141 -0.20 1.49 9.51
N THR A 142 -1.52 1.69 9.55
CA THR A 142 -2.26 2.05 10.77
C THR A 142 -3.68 1.49 10.74
N THR A 143 -4.31 1.42 11.91
CA THR A 143 -5.76 1.11 12.05
C THR A 143 -6.67 2.23 11.53
N GLY A 144 -6.14 3.45 11.33
CA GLY A 144 -6.92 4.65 11.05
C GLY A 144 -7.49 5.34 12.32
N GLY A 145 -7.14 4.87 13.50
CA GLY A 145 -7.54 5.47 14.77
C GLY A 145 -7.00 6.90 14.93
N LYS A 146 -7.82 7.81 15.49
CA LYS A 146 -7.52 9.24 15.54
C LYS A 146 -6.27 9.61 16.34
N ARG A 147 -5.83 8.75 17.27
CA ARG A 147 -4.69 9.01 18.19
C ARG A 147 -3.43 8.23 17.83
N VAL A 148 -3.45 7.45 16.75
CA VAL A 148 -2.33 6.60 16.33
C VAL A 148 -1.99 6.83 14.87
N GLY A 149 -0.72 6.66 14.50
CA GLY A 149 -0.26 6.81 13.12
C GLY A 149 -0.46 8.21 12.54
N GLN A 150 -0.51 9.27 13.37
CA GLN A 150 -0.65 10.64 12.86
C GLN A 150 0.66 11.13 12.27
N PRO A 151 0.62 11.85 11.12
CA PRO A 151 1.82 12.39 10.50
C PRO A 151 2.47 13.50 11.34
N ALA A 152 3.78 13.67 11.22
CA ALA A 152 4.50 14.78 11.80
C ALA A 152 4.03 16.11 11.18
N ILE A 153 4.08 17.19 11.95
CA ILE A 153 3.67 18.53 11.49
C ILE A 153 4.48 18.96 10.26
N SER A 154 5.80 18.68 10.25
CA SER A 154 6.68 18.96 9.09
C SER A 154 6.21 18.25 7.82
N THR A 155 5.73 17.00 7.92
CA THR A 155 5.16 16.25 6.80
C THR A 155 3.84 16.87 6.32
N LEU A 156 2.96 17.30 7.23
CA LEU A 156 1.70 17.98 6.87
C LEU A 156 1.97 19.29 6.10
N LEU A 157 2.96 20.07 6.53
CA LEU A 157 3.37 21.29 5.83
C LEU A 157 3.89 20.98 4.41
N LEU A 158 4.70 19.95 4.25
CA LEU A 158 5.23 19.54 2.96
C LEU A 158 4.11 19.05 2.01
N LEU A 159 3.17 18.27 2.52
CA LEU A 159 2.03 17.76 1.76
C LEU A 159 0.97 18.83 1.43
N SER A 160 1.03 20.02 2.06
CA SER A 160 0.14 21.14 1.75
C SER A 160 0.54 21.92 0.50
N ASN A 161 1.71 21.66 -0.07
CA ASN A 161 2.17 22.29 -1.31
C ASN A 161 1.22 21.96 -2.48
N PRO A 162 0.97 22.92 -3.39
CA PRO A 162 0.14 22.67 -4.56
C PRO A 162 0.73 21.58 -5.46
N GLY A 163 -0.14 20.87 -6.18
CA GLY A 163 0.26 19.84 -7.14
C GLY A 163 1.23 20.34 -8.20
N SER A 164 1.93 19.43 -8.84
CA SER A 164 2.90 19.74 -9.90
C SER A 164 2.20 19.96 -11.23
N ARG A 165 2.69 20.94 -12.00
CA ARG A 165 2.16 21.26 -13.33
C ARG A 165 3.02 20.69 -14.47
N THR A 166 4.28 20.39 -14.19
CA THR A 166 5.23 19.83 -15.15
C THR A 166 5.86 18.55 -14.61
N ARG A 167 6.39 17.74 -15.53
CA ARG A 167 7.11 16.51 -15.20
C ARG A 167 8.30 16.76 -14.27
N ASP A 168 9.11 17.76 -14.60
CA ASP A 168 10.30 18.08 -13.80
C ASP A 168 9.95 18.60 -12.40
N GLU A 169 8.89 19.38 -12.29
CA GLU A 169 8.38 19.82 -10.98
C GLU A 169 7.89 18.63 -10.15
N PHE A 170 7.21 17.67 -10.78
CA PHE A 170 6.74 16.45 -10.12
C PHE A 170 7.92 15.63 -9.61
N ILE A 171 8.93 15.39 -10.45
CA ILE A 171 10.14 14.64 -10.07
C ILE A 171 10.83 15.31 -8.88
N ARG A 172 11.11 16.63 -8.96
CA ARG A 172 11.76 17.35 -7.85
C ARG A 172 10.97 17.28 -6.54
N LYS A 173 9.65 17.48 -6.60
CA LYS A 173 8.78 17.40 -5.41
C LYS A 173 8.73 16.00 -4.85
N HIS A 174 8.71 14.98 -5.71
CA HIS A 174 8.75 13.59 -5.27
C HIS A 174 10.05 13.26 -4.54
N VAL A 175 11.20 13.58 -5.12
CA VAL A 175 12.51 13.37 -4.48
C VAL A 175 12.57 14.12 -3.14
N MET A 176 12.14 15.39 -3.09
CA MET A 176 12.10 16.17 -1.85
C MET A 176 11.22 15.53 -0.79
N LEU A 177 10.04 15.02 -1.17
CA LEU A 177 9.15 14.30 -0.25
C LEU A 177 9.80 13.02 0.25
N MET A 178 10.38 12.21 -0.64
CA MET A 178 11.04 10.96 -0.27
C MET A 178 12.25 11.20 0.62
N SER A 179 13.06 12.23 0.37
CA SER A 179 14.17 12.65 1.26
C SER A 179 13.67 13.02 2.66
N HIS A 180 12.50 13.67 2.77
CA HIS A 180 11.89 13.98 4.06
C HIS A 180 11.38 12.74 4.79
N LEU A 181 10.89 11.75 4.05
CA LEU A 181 10.30 10.51 4.57
C LEU A 181 11.33 9.40 4.81
N ALA A 182 12.51 9.53 4.21
CA ALA A 182 13.62 8.61 4.42
C ALA A 182 14.00 8.54 5.91
N GLY A 183 14.33 7.35 6.35
CA GLY A 183 14.78 7.12 7.71
C GLY A 183 16.22 7.55 7.93
N THR A 184 16.66 7.51 9.18
CA THR A 184 18.04 7.85 9.55
C THR A 184 19.02 6.70 9.33
N GLY A 185 18.53 5.47 9.27
CA GLY A 185 19.35 4.25 9.11
C GLY A 185 19.54 3.79 7.67
N PHE A 186 18.71 4.28 6.75
CA PHE A 186 18.69 3.86 5.35
C PHE A 186 18.61 5.09 4.46
N PRO A 187 19.71 5.50 3.80
CA PRO A 187 19.72 6.67 2.95
C PRO A 187 18.83 6.47 1.73
N LEU A 188 18.16 7.54 1.29
CA LEU A 188 17.37 7.54 0.07
C LEU A 188 18.27 7.32 -1.15
N ASP A 189 17.84 6.47 -2.06
CA ASP A 189 18.31 6.45 -3.44
C ASP A 189 17.59 7.55 -4.23
N GLU A 190 18.19 8.75 -4.28
CA GLU A 190 17.60 9.90 -4.98
C GLU A 190 17.46 9.66 -6.48
N ALA A 191 18.40 8.92 -7.09
CA ALA A 191 18.35 8.58 -8.51
C ALA A 191 17.18 7.64 -8.81
N GLY A 192 17.03 6.57 -8.03
CA GLY A 192 15.90 5.65 -8.15
C GLY A 192 14.55 6.31 -7.85
N ALA A 193 14.49 7.22 -6.87
CA ALA A 193 13.28 7.99 -6.59
C ALA A 193 12.90 8.92 -7.75
N ALA A 194 13.89 9.55 -8.40
CA ALA A 194 13.66 10.39 -9.58
C ALA A 194 13.23 9.56 -10.80
N GLU A 195 13.85 8.40 -11.03
CA GLU A 195 13.49 7.48 -12.10
C GLU A 195 12.06 6.95 -11.92
N TYR A 196 11.71 6.49 -10.70
CA TYR A 196 10.33 6.10 -10.39
C TYR A 196 9.35 7.24 -10.68
N ALA A 197 9.61 8.46 -10.19
CA ALA A 197 8.71 9.60 -10.40
C ALA A 197 8.53 9.93 -11.87
N ALA A 198 9.61 9.86 -12.66
CA ALA A 198 9.57 10.04 -14.11
C ALA A 198 8.68 9.00 -14.78
N GLY A 199 8.89 7.72 -14.48
CA GLY A 199 8.10 6.61 -15.01
C GLY A 199 6.63 6.68 -14.61
N ALA A 200 6.34 7.02 -13.34
CA ALA A 200 4.98 7.18 -12.84
C ALA A 200 4.22 8.32 -13.53
N TRP A 201 4.90 9.45 -13.78
CA TRP A 201 4.34 10.55 -14.58
C TRP A 201 3.96 10.09 -15.99
N ASP A 202 4.87 9.38 -16.64
CA ASP A 202 4.68 8.89 -18.01
C ASP A 202 3.59 7.79 -18.08
N ARG A 203 3.33 7.06 -17.00
CA ARG A 203 2.24 6.08 -16.86
C ARG A 203 0.86 6.72 -16.63
N GLY A 204 0.73 8.03 -16.47
CA GLY A 204 -0.55 8.72 -16.33
C GLY A 204 -0.82 9.28 -14.93
N LEU A 205 0.14 9.26 -14.01
CA LEU A 205 -0.03 9.81 -12.66
C LEU A 205 -0.35 11.32 -12.69
N ARG A 206 0.01 12.04 -13.75
CA ARG A 206 -0.26 13.47 -13.94
C ARG A 206 -1.74 13.83 -13.92
N GLU A 207 -2.61 12.97 -14.47
CA GLU A 207 -4.06 13.23 -14.57
C GLU A 207 -4.80 12.92 -13.27
N ALA A 208 -4.28 11.98 -12.49
CA ALA A 208 -4.83 11.61 -11.19
C ALA A 208 -4.36 12.51 -10.04
N ALA A 209 -3.31 13.31 -10.24
CA ALA A 209 -2.52 13.93 -9.18
C ALA A 209 -3.27 14.90 -8.23
N GLY A 210 -4.43 15.43 -8.61
CA GLY A 210 -5.24 16.30 -7.74
C GLY A 210 -6.48 15.59 -7.22
N ASP A 211 -7.32 15.17 -8.12
CA ASP A 211 -8.63 14.59 -7.83
C ASP A 211 -8.54 13.16 -7.33
N GLY A 212 -7.64 12.35 -7.90
CA GLY A 212 -7.39 10.98 -7.49
C GLY A 212 -6.87 10.90 -6.06
N VAL A 213 -5.85 11.69 -5.73
CA VAL A 213 -5.32 11.81 -4.36
C VAL A 213 -6.42 12.21 -3.38
N ALA A 214 -7.25 13.19 -3.74
CA ALA A 214 -8.33 13.65 -2.89
C ALA A 214 -9.38 12.55 -2.65
N ARG A 215 -9.68 11.72 -3.66
CA ARG A 215 -10.60 10.59 -3.53
C ARG A 215 -10.01 9.46 -2.69
N GLN A 216 -8.73 9.13 -2.84
CA GLN A 216 -8.05 8.13 -2.01
C GLN A 216 -7.98 8.57 -0.54
N ILE A 217 -7.68 9.85 -0.26
CA ILE A 217 -7.74 10.41 1.10
C ILE A 217 -9.17 10.34 1.65
N ASN A 218 -10.18 10.62 0.80
CA ASN A 218 -11.58 10.46 1.17
C ASN A 218 -11.90 9.00 1.56
N ALA A 219 -11.37 8.01 0.83
CA ALA A 219 -11.56 6.60 1.14
C ALA A 219 -10.98 6.23 2.52
N ILE A 220 -9.79 6.74 2.86
CA ILE A 220 -9.18 6.57 4.18
C ILE A 220 -10.09 7.18 5.27
N TYR A 221 -10.55 8.42 5.09
CA TYR A 221 -11.39 9.11 6.08
C TYR A 221 -12.79 8.48 6.19
N LYS A 222 -13.37 8.00 5.08
CA LYS A 222 -14.66 7.30 5.07
C LYS A 222 -14.60 5.98 5.81
N SER A 223 -13.50 5.24 5.67
CA SER A 223 -13.27 3.99 6.38
C SER A 223 -13.00 4.19 7.88
N GLY A 224 -12.43 5.33 8.26
CA GLY A 224 -12.25 5.72 9.66
C GLY A 224 -11.38 4.76 10.48
N ASP A 225 -11.73 4.60 11.75
CA ASP A 225 -11.06 3.68 12.68
C ASP A 225 -11.54 2.23 12.44
N ARG A 226 -10.60 1.37 12.02
CA ARG A 226 -10.87 -0.03 11.68
C ARG A 226 -10.44 -1.01 12.78
N THR A 227 -10.11 -0.51 13.98
CA THR A 227 -9.61 -1.35 15.10
C THR A 227 -10.52 -2.55 15.36
N VAL A 228 -11.85 -2.35 15.41
CA VAL A 228 -12.82 -3.43 15.62
C VAL A 228 -12.86 -4.42 14.45
N GLU A 229 -12.75 -3.91 13.21
CA GLU A 229 -12.70 -4.74 12.01
C GLU A 229 -11.44 -5.62 11.99
N LEU A 230 -10.28 -5.05 12.38
CA LEU A 230 -9.01 -5.77 12.45
C LEU A 230 -9.02 -6.92 13.45
N GLY A 231 -9.80 -6.82 14.53
CA GLY A 231 -10.00 -7.90 15.50
C GLY A 231 -10.68 -9.16 14.90
N ARG A 232 -11.19 -9.08 13.68
CA ARG A 232 -11.80 -10.23 12.95
C ARG A 232 -10.79 -10.97 12.06
N ILE A 233 -9.56 -10.46 11.93
CA ILE A 233 -8.53 -11.10 11.11
C ILE A 233 -8.08 -12.38 11.81
N SER A 234 -8.26 -13.50 11.12
CA SER A 234 -7.81 -14.83 11.57
C SER A 234 -6.52 -15.27 10.87
N ALA A 235 -6.16 -14.65 9.74
CA ALA A 235 -4.95 -14.99 9.02
C ALA A 235 -3.69 -14.65 9.84
N PRO A 236 -2.65 -15.50 9.83
CA PRO A 236 -1.35 -15.16 10.40
C PRO A 236 -0.91 -13.78 9.95
N THR A 237 -0.52 -12.92 10.89
CA THR A 237 -0.27 -11.51 10.58
C THR A 237 1.11 -11.06 11.04
N LEU A 238 1.84 -10.42 10.11
CA LEU A 238 3.08 -9.69 10.37
C LEU A 238 2.86 -8.18 10.18
N VAL A 239 3.21 -7.40 11.19
CA VAL A 239 3.21 -5.94 11.12
C VAL A 239 4.65 -5.45 11.16
N ILE A 240 5.09 -4.76 10.12
CA ILE A 240 6.44 -4.17 10.01
C ILE A 240 6.31 -2.64 10.04
N HIS A 241 7.13 -1.98 10.87
CA HIS A 241 7.14 -0.52 10.94
C HIS A 241 8.55 0.01 11.23
N GLY A 242 8.92 1.11 10.59
CA GLY A 242 10.13 1.84 10.92
C GLY A 242 9.95 2.75 12.13
N ASP A 243 10.97 2.93 12.96
CA ASP A 243 10.91 3.84 14.11
C ASP A 243 11.06 5.32 13.74
N SER A 244 11.55 5.58 12.52
CA SER A 244 11.81 6.93 11.99
C SER A 244 10.71 7.43 11.03
N ASP A 245 9.58 6.73 10.95
CA ASP A 245 8.46 7.07 10.06
C ASP A 245 7.79 8.39 10.47
N ARG A 246 7.79 9.37 9.54
CA ARG A 246 7.24 10.72 9.75
C ARG A 246 5.86 10.94 9.14
N ILE A 247 5.35 9.99 8.33
CA ILE A 247 4.00 10.11 7.73
C ILE A 247 2.97 9.23 8.44
N VAL A 248 3.35 8.00 8.80
CA VAL A 248 2.55 7.15 9.68
C VAL A 248 3.36 6.87 10.94
N HIS A 249 3.15 7.67 11.99
CA HIS A 249 3.89 7.50 13.23
C HIS A 249 3.88 6.03 13.70
N PRO A 250 4.99 5.47 14.22
CA PRO A 250 5.12 4.04 14.60
C PRO A 250 4.04 3.51 15.55
N SER A 251 3.32 4.40 16.24
CA SER A 251 2.13 4.03 17.03
C SER A 251 1.04 3.38 16.17
N GLY A 252 1.00 3.65 14.85
CA GLY A 252 0.05 3.03 13.91
C GLY A 252 0.30 1.53 13.76
N GLY A 253 1.55 1.12 13.57
CA GLY A 253 1.93 -0.30 13.50
C GLY A 253 1.67 -1.02 14.83
N ARG A 254 2.06 -0.41 15.96
CA ARG A 254 1.77 -0.97 17.29
C ARG A 254 0.27 -1.16 17.52
N ALA A 255 -0.55 -0.17 17.15
CA ALA A 255 -2.00 -0.27 17.28
C ALA A 255 -2.59 -1.36 16.35
N THR A 256 -2.05 -1.50 15.14
CA THR A 256 -2.44 -2.57 14.21
C THR A 256 -2.15 -3.95 14.79
N ALA A 257 -0.94 -4.16 15.30
CA ALA A 257 -0.56 -5.43 15.92
C ALA A 257 -1.40 -5.74 17.18
N ALA A 258 -1.68 -4.73 18.01
CA ALA A 258 -2.51 -4.89 19.20
C ALA A 258 -3.98 -5.20 18.87
N ALA A 259 -4.49 -4.79 17.71
CA ALA A 259 -5.85 -5.05 17.28
C ALA A 259 -6.07 -6.46 16.70
N ILE A 260 -5.00 -7.14 16.27
CA ILE A 260 -5.08 -8.44 15.59
C ILE A 260 -4.50 -9.52 16.51
N THR A 261 -5.33 -10.47 16.88
CA THR A 261 -4.91 -11.57 17.76
C THR A 261 -3.78 -12.39 17.13
N GLY A 262 -2.70 -12.60 17.85
CA GLY A 262 -1.55 -13.37 17.38
C GLY A 262 -0.65 -12.64 16.37
N ALA A 263 -0.88 -11.36 16.07
CA ALA A 263 -0.02 -10.61 15.17
C ALA A 263 1.39 -10.41 15.74
N ARG A 264 2.39 -10.69 14.91
CA ARG A 264 3.80 -10.39 15.21
C ARG A 264 4.11 -8.96 14.77
N HIS A 265 4.74 -8.17 15.65
CA HIS A 265 5.19 -6.80 15.33
C HIS A 265 6.71 -6.75 15.26
N VAL A 266 7.23 -6.20 14.17
CA VAL A 266 8.66 -5.98 13.94
C VAL A 266 8.90 -4.49 13.71
N THR A 267 9.73 -3.88 14.57
CA THR A 267 10.23 -2.52 14.35
C THR A 267 11.61 -2.60 13.71
N ILE A 268 11.80 -1.88 12.59
CA ILE A 268 13.10 -1.76 11.93
C ILE A 268 13.70 -0.40 12.34
N ALA A 269 14.81 -0.46 13.08
CA ALA A 269 15.51 0.75 13.56
C ALA A 269 16.05 1.57 12.38
N GLY A 270 15.81 2.88 12.43
CA GLY A 270 16.24 3.82 11.40
C GLY A 270 15.44 3.78 10.09
N MET A 271 14.47 2.90 9.92
CA MET A 271 13.60 2.87 8.74
C MET A 271 12.58 4.01 8.79
N GLY A 272 12.44 4.75 7.69
CA GLY A 272 11.42 5.76 7.46
C GLY A 272 10.15 5.20 6.83
N HIS A 273 9.48 6.03 6.00
CA HIS A 273 8.27 5.66 5.25
C HIS A 273 8.60 5.40 3.78
N ASP A 274 9.63 4.62 3.53
CA ASP A 274 10.13 4.31 2.20
C ASP A 274 10.67 2.88 2.13
N LEU A 275 10.84 2.38 0.91
CA LEU A 275 11.47 1.10 0.59
C LEU A 275 12.92 1.36 0.13
N ALA A 276 13.74 1.97 1.00
CA ALA A 276 15.13 2.25 0.69
C ALA A 276 15.93 0.97 0.36
N PRO A 277 16.92 1.03 -0.55
CA PRO A 277 17.69 -0.18 -0.96
C PRO A 277 18.22 -1.00 0.22
N GLY A 278 18.74 -0.33 1.26
CA GLY A 278 19.31 -1.01 2.42
C GLY A 278 18.29 -1.75 3.32
N VAL A 279 16.97 -1.57 3.14
CA VAL A 279 15.93 -2.27 3.91
C VAL A 279 15.27 -3.39 3.12
N ILE A 280 15.45 -3.42 1.80
CA ILE A 280 14.73 -4.35 0.90
C ILE A 280 15.02 -5.81 1.26
N ASP A 281 16.27 -6.21 1.39
CA ASP A 281 16.65 -7.59 1.71
C ASP A 281 16.01 -8.04 3.04
N ARG A 282 15.98 -7.14 4.02
CA ARG A 282 15.35 -7.42 5.32
C ARG A 282 13.83 -7.55 5.20
N LEU A 283 13.17 -6.78 4.34
CA LEU A 283 11.74 -6.91 4.07
C LEU A 283 11.42 -8.22 3.35
N VAL A 284 12.20 -8.57 2.33
CA VAL A 284 12.08 -9.86 1.62
C VAL A 284 12.21 -11.01 2.59
N GLU A 285 13.26 -11.03 3.43
CA GLU A 285 13.47 -12.04 4.46
C GLU A 285 12.29 -12.16 5.44
N LEU A 286 11.80 -11.02 5.96
CA LEU A 286 10.71 -10.99 6.92
C LEU A 286 9.39 -11.51 6.33
N ILE A 287 9.09 -11.15 5.07
CA ILE A 287 7.90 -11.60 4.35
C ILE A 287 8.00 -13.10 4.08
N THR A 288 9.13 -13.57 3.55
CA THR A 288 9.37 -14.99 3.24
C THR A 288 9.22 -15.86 4.48
N ASN A 289 9.96 -15.54 5.55
CA ASN A 289 9.88 -16.27 6.81
C ASN A 289 8.48 -16.29 7.42
N HIS A 290 7.73 -15.18 7.30
CA HIS A 290 6.36 -15.13 7.78
C HIS A 290 5.43 -16.04 6.98
N ILE A 291 5.56 -16.06 5.67
CA ILE A 291 4.76 -16.91 4.78
C ILE A 291 5.09 -18.40 5.06
N GLU A 292 6.35 -18.78 5.14
CA GLU A 292 6.77 -20.15 5.44
C GLU A 292 6.21 -20.64 6.79
N GLN A 293 6.31 -19.81 7.83
CA GLN A 293 5.74 -20.13 9.15
C GLN A 293 4.22 -20.30 9.10
N SER A 294 3.53 -19.52 8.27
CA SER A 294 2.07 -19.62 8.11
C SER A 294 1.67 -20.95 7.42
N LEU A 295 2.47 -21.44 6.49
CA LEU A 295 2.22 -22.71 5.81
C LEU A 295 2.41 -23.92 6.74
N ILE A 296 3.42 -23.88 7.61
CA ILE A 296 3.68 -24.94 8.61
C ILE A 296 2.52 -25.02 9.61
N ALA A 297 1.99 -23.89 10.06
CA ALA A 297 0.91 -23.84 11.04
C ALA A 297 -0.44 -24.37 10.50
N VAL A 298 -0.61 -24.50 9.19
CA VAL A 298 -1.81 -25.09 8.57
C VAL A 298 -1.74 -26.62 8.50
N ILE A 299 -0.52 -27.17 8.54
CA ILE A 299 -0.27 -28.63 8.40
C ILE A 299 -0.22 -29.34 9.77
N SER A 300 0.00 -28.57 10.84
CA SER A 300 0.04 -29.05 12.24
C SER A 300 -1.34 -28.95 12.89
#